data_5d9b4a6942b046ccbc34111c4a73b26f
#
_entry.id   5d9b4a6942b046ccbc34111c4a73b26f
#
_cell.length_a   1.000
_cell.length_b   1.000
_cell.length_c   1.000
_cell.angle_alpha   90.00
_cell.angle_beta   90.00
_cell.angle_gamma   90.00
#
_symmetry.space_group_name_H-M   'P 1'
#
loop_
_entity.id
_entity.type
_entity.pdbx_description
1 polymer ?
#
loop_
_entity_poly.entity_id
_entity_poly.type
_entity_poly.pdbx_seq_one_letter_code
_entity_poly.pdbx_strand_id
1 'polypeptide(L)'
;MKNTIFFQRFKTYTSIDKHIYGVFLVCCLFSFVITSCKTAKDAQINTQNSVTIKLIQVNDVYEISPLGGGKYGGMARVAHISDSIKRQFPNSYLVMAGDFLNPSLLGTLKVDGKRVKGRQMIEVMNAMDFDLATFGNHEFDIKENELQQRLNESDFKWVSANVFQKNGESLDVFHTIKQGDSTAIPETLYYDLSAGDARSSSYSASKVRIGFFGVTIASNPKDFVYYSDYLLESKAAVNTLKMAGSDIVIGLTHLKLAQDVKVAQASPSIDFIMGGHEHNNMLIPTKGATVAKADANAKSMYIHTLVYDLVLKTSAISSELVFITDKVPSLPRVQKVVAKWDAILENEIKTVVENPNEVVYKVIDSLDGTDTPTRSTQTNLGVLIAQAMSESFNTPVDGALVNGGSFRLDDVLQGDIVSLDIFRVLPFGGGVLKVALTGTLLKQVLDFGLAKAGTGAYLQRYGFNQKMGVWYINNEPINASQTYNIAFSDYLLKGFDIPFLTPENPGIINIYEPSKSEPAYDIRRAVITYLKTL
;
A
#
# COMPACT_ATOMS: atom_id res chain seq x y z
N MET A 1 42.68 -7.57 47.82
CA MET A 1 44.11 -7.63 47.43
C MET A 1 44.20 -6.89 46.10
N LYS A 2 44.59 -5.69 46.18
CA LYS A 2 45.89 -5.03 45.86
C LYS A 2 46.23 -5.21 44.37
N ASN A 3 46.15 -4.15 43.68
CA ASN A 3 47.15 -3.12 43.28
C ASN A 3 47.52 -3.33 41.80
N THR A 4 47.88 -2.41 40.92
CA THR A 4 48.24 -0.96 41.05
C THR A 4 48.43 -0.40 39.63
N ILE A 5 48.10 0.80 39.46
CA ILE A 5 48.38 1.83 38.45
C ILE A 5 49.82 1.87 38.01
N PHE A 6 50.13 2.21 36.73
CA PHE A 6 51.28 3.07 36.39
C PHE A 6 51.01 3.98 35.19
N PHE A 7 50.99 5.27 35.44
CA PHE A 7 51.18 6.36 34.49
C PHE A 7 52.67 6.58 34.25
N GLN A 8 53.09 6.90 33.06
CA GLN A 8 54.21 7.82 32.87
C GLN A 8 54.09 8.69 31.64
N ARG A 9 54.17 9.96 31.93
CA ARG A 9 54.37 11.16 31.04
C ARG A 9 55.87 11.36 30.75
N PHE A 10 56.11 12.23 29.74
CA PHE A 10 57.24 13.14 29.50
C PHE A 10 57.85 12.88 28.11
N LYS A 11 58.32 13.83 27.32
CA LYS A 11 58.43 15.30 27.34
C LYS A 11 58.80 15.73 25.92
N THR A 12 58.38 16.89 25.57
CA THR A 12 58.81 17.73 24.45
C THR A 12 60.32 18.01 24.45
N TYR A 13 60.92 18.09 23.25
CA TYR A 13 62.06 18.99 23.02
C TYR A 13 62.02 19.54 21.58
N THR A 14 62.01 20.85 21.51
CA THR A 14 62.28 21.73 20.36
C THR A 14 63.77 21.86 20.14
N SER A 15 64.24 21.92 18.92
CA SER A 15 65.13 23.02 18.47
C SER A 15 65.51 22.90 16.97
N ILE A 16 65.52 24.01 16.38
CA ILE A 16 65.92 24.51 15.09
C ILE A 16 67.40 24.24 14.87
N ASP A 17 67.84 23.87 13.65
CA ASP A 17 68.84 24.65 12.92
C ASP A 17 68.92 24.29 11.42
N LYS A 18 69.27 25.38 10.66
CA LYS A 18 69.39 25.47 9.22
C LYS A 18 70.73 24.93 8.74
N HIS A 19 70.79 24.44 7.49
CA HIS A 19 71.66 24.88 6.37
C HIS A 19 71.70 23.79 5.27
N ILE A 20 71.20 24.06 4.13
CA ILE A 20 71.84 24.55 2.85
C ILE A 20 72.65 23.50 2.06
N TYR A 21 72.19 23.32 0.81
CA TYR A 21 72.86 22.83 -0.42
C TYR A 21 73.01 21.30 -0.64
N GLY A 22 72.45 20.89 -1.72
CA GLY A 22 72.77 19.65 -2.43
C GLY A 22 71.77 19.25 -3.50
N VAL A 23 71.86 19.91 -4.66
CA VAL A 23 71.21 19.47 -5.87
C VAL A 23 71.73 18.06 -6.23
N PHE A 24 70.93 17.05 -6.11
CA PHE A 24 71.15 15.79 -6.81
C PHE A 24 69.84 15.34 -7.46
N LEU A 25 69.86 15.47 -8.77
CA LEU A 25 68.87 14.95 -9.69
C LEU A 25 68.90 13.42 -9.63
N VAL A 26 68.01 12.81 -8.86
CA VAL A 26 67.70 11.38 -8.96
C VAL A 26 66.32 11.23 -9.54
N CYS A 27 66.25 10.89 -10.81
CA CYS A 27 65.08 10.39 -11.48
C CYS A 27 64.61 9.11 -10.76
N CYS A 28 63.76 9.24 -9.76
CA CYS A 28 62.93 8.13 -9.30
C CYS A 28 61.73 8.03 -10.22
N LEU A 29 61.78 7.06 -11.10
CA LEU A 29 60.65 6.51 -11.81
C LEU A 29 59.56 6.11 -10.78
N PHE A 30 58.66 7.02 -10.47
CA PHE A 30 57.39 6.68 -9.87
C PHE A 30 56.55 6.05 -10.97
N SER A 31 56.59 4.72 -11.02
CA SER A 31 55.58 3.93 -11.74
C SER A 31 54.22 4.23 -11.12
N PHE A 32 53.53 5.20 -11.69
CA PHE A 32 52.09 5.32 -11.48
C PHE A 32 51.45 4.06 -12.05
N VAL A 33 51.19 3.09 -11.17
CA VAL A 33 50.18 2.10 -11.43
C VAL A 33 48.87 2.84 -11.47
N ILE A 34 48.49 3.30 -12.66
CA ILE A 34 47.15 3.71 -12.96
C ILE A 34 46.34 2.41 -12.88
N THR A 35 45.79 2.10 -11.70
CA THR A 35 44.64 1.23 -11.58
C THR A 35 43.55 1.92 -12.39
N SER A 36 43.47 1.55 -13.65
CA SER A 36 42.33 1.84 -14.50
C SER A 36 41.13 1.24 -13.79
N CYS A 37 40.41 2.03 -12.98
CA CYS A 37 39.02 1.81 -12.79
C CYS A 37 38.45 1.69 -14.21
N LYS A 38 38.05 0.51 -14.61
CA LYS A 38 37.10 0.33 -15.68
C LYS A 38 35.84 1.08 -15.26
N THR A 39 35.79 2.39 -15.51
CA THR A 39 34.55 3.08 -15.76
C THR A 39 33.86 2.23 -16.81
N ALA A 40 32.72 1.63 -16.43
CA ALA A 40 31.80 1.10 -17.39
C ALA A 40 31.69 2.21 -18.44
N LYS A 41 32.13 1.94 -19.66
CA LYS A 41 31.85 2.81 -20.79
C LYS A 41 30.33 2.93 -20.77
N ASP A 42 29.84 4.14 -20.45
CA ASP A 42 28.52 4.54 -20.91
C ASP A 42 28.55 4.28 -22.42
N ALA A 43 27.98 3.16 -22.81
CA ALA A 43 27.74 2.90 -24.22
C ALA A 43 26.85 4.07 -24.65
N GLN A 44 27.40 5.00 -25.42
CA GLN A 44 26.61 6.03 -26.07
C GLN A 44 25.56 5.26 -26.89
N ILE A 45 24.36 5.18 -26.34
CA ILE A 45 23.23 4.52 -27.00
C ILE A 45 22.99 5.37 -28.23
N ASN A 46 23.26 4.79 -29.40
CA ASN A 46 23.01 5.46 -30.67
C ASN A 46 21.49 5.63 -30.81
N THR A 47 21.00 6.82 -30.52
CA THR A 47 19.56 7.14 -30.50
C THR A 47 18.86 6.89 -31.85
N GLN A 48 19.61 6.74 -32.94
CA GLN A 48 19.06 6.39 -34.25
C GLN A 48 18.62 4.92 -34.35
N ASN A 49 19.19 4.03 -33.53
CA ASN A 49 18.93 2.60 -33.57
C ASN A 49 18.34 2.07 -32.24
N SER A 50 17.67 2.91 -31.49
CA SER A 50 17.05 2.49 -30.24
C SER A 50 15.64 3.07 -30.06
N VAL A 51 14.81 2.37 -29.28
CA VAL A 51 13.49 2.83 -28.83
C VAL A 51 13.55 3.07 -27.35
N THR A 52 13.25 4.30 -26.92
CA THR A 52 13.12 4.63 -25.49
C THR A 52 11.66 4.54 -25.08
N ILE A 53 11.40 3.84 -23.98
CA ILE A 53 10.08 3.64 -23.39
C ILE A 53 10.13 4.11 -21.94
N LYS A 54 9.12 4.85 -21.50
CA LYS A 54 8.94 5.23 -20.10
C LYS A 54 7.78 4.45 -19.49
N LEU A 55 8.05 3.66 -18.45
CA LEU A 55 7.03 3.00 -17.66
C LEU A 55 6.93 3.73 -16.32
N ILE A 56 5.76 4.26 -16.03
CA ILE A 56 5.48 5.07 -14.84
C ILE A 56 4.59 4.21 -13.95
N GLN A 57 5.13 3.77 -12.81
CA GLN A 57 4.50 2.78 -11.95
C GLN A 57 4.02 3.41 -10.64
N VAL A 58 2.77 3.10 -10.28
CA VAL A 58 2.21 3.21 -8.93
C VAL A 58 1.49 1.91 -8.59
N ASN A 59 1.30 1.64 -7.30
CA ASN A 59 0.64 0.45 -6.76
C ASN A 59 0.03 0.77 -5.39
N ASP A 60 -0.97 -0.01 -4.96
CA ASP A 60 -1.55 0.08 -3.62
C ASP A 60 -2.00 1.51 -3.27
N VAL A 61 -2.78 2.13 -4.16
CA VAL A 61 -3.23 3.52 -4.00
C VAL A 61 -4.69 3.54 -3.55
N TYR A 62 -4.92 3.68 -2.26
CA TYR A 62 -6.26 3.66 -1.67
C TYR A 62 -6.87 5.06 -1.58
N GLU A 63 -6.03 6.08 -1.47
CA GLU A 63 -6.45 7.46 -1.27
C GLU A 63 -6.05 8.35 -2.46
N ILE A 64 -7.01 9.12 -2.98
CA ILE A 64 -6.78 10.03 -4.12
C ILE A 64 -6.10 11.33 -3.71
N SER A 65 -6.29 11.73 -2.45
CA SER A 65 -5.82 12.99 -1.88
C SER A 65 -4.49 12.81 -1.16
N PRO A 66 -3.70 13.87 -0.98
CA PRO A 66 -2.46 13.81 -0.21
C PRO A 66 -2.71 13.46 1.26
N LEU A 67 -1.77 12.78 1.88
CA LEU A 67 -1.79 12.28 3.24
C LEU A 67 -0.93 13.12 4.19
N GLY A 68 -1.05 12.86 5.51
CA GLY A 68 -0.24 13.51 6.53
C GLY A 68 -0.40 15.04 6.50
N GLY A 69 -1.64 15.52 6.48
CA GLY A 69 -1.92 16.95 6.37
C GLY A 69 -1.48 17.56 5.03
N GLY A 70 -1.45 16.79 3.96
CA GLY A 70 -1.08 17.25 2.62
C GLY A 70 0.39 17.09 2.26
N LYS A 71 1.21 16.47 3.12
CA LYS A 71 2.67 16.36 2.94
C LYS A 71 3.08 15.32 1.91
N TYR A 72 2.35 14.18 1.80
CA TYR A 72 2.78 13.03 1.02
C TYR A 72 1.69 12.55 0.06
N GLY A 73 2.09 11.97 -1.06
CA GLY A 73 1.18 11.35 -2.02
C GLY A 73 0.30 12.35 -2.76
N GLY A 74 -0.85 11.85 -3.24
CA GLY A 74 -1.84 12.61 -3.98
C GLY A 74 -1.78 12.39 -5.49
N MET A 75 -2.87 11.85 -6.05
CA MET A 75 -2.94 11.43 -7.46
C MET A 75 -2.80 12.62 -8.43
N ALA A 76 -3.25 13.82 -8.06
CA ALA A 76 -3.06 15.01 -8.90
C ALA A 76 -1.58 15.44 -9.03
N ARG A 77 -0.74 15.10 -8.07
CA ARG A 77 0.72 15.31 -8.12
C ARG A 77 1.40 14.27 -9.00
N VAL A 78 1.04 12.98 -8.84
CA VAL A 78 1.46 11.90 -9.76
C VAL A 78 1.11 12.27 -11.19
N ALA A 79 -0.11 12.76 -11.41
CA ALA A 79 -0.58 13.21 -12.72
C ALA A 79 0.30 14.32 -13.32
N HIS A 80 0.78 15.26 -12.52
CA HIS A 80 1.66 16.34 -12.99
C HIS A 80 2.98 15.78 -13.57
N ILE A 81 3.59 14.83 -12.86
CA ILE A 81 4.85 14.21 -13.29
C ILE A 81 4.59 13.35 -14.54
N SER A 82 3.58 12.47 -14.50
CA SER A 82 3.27 11.57 -15.62
C SER A 82 2.90 12.33 -16.90
N ASP A 83 2.12 13.40 -16.79
CA ASP A 83 1.75 14.25 -17.91
C ASP A 83 2.98 14.97 -18.53
N SER A 84 3.92 15.42 -17.69
CA SER A 84 5.19 15.98 -18.16
C SER A 84 6.03 14.96 -18.93
N ILE A 85 6.10 13.72 -18.45
CA ILE A 85 6.83 12.63 -19.12
C ILE A 85 6.14 12.25 -20.43
N LYS A 86 4.82 12.06 -20.42
CA LYS A 86 4.05 11.68 -21.63
C LYS A 86 4.18 12.72 -22.75
N ARG A 87 4.28 14.02 -22.41
CA ARG A 87 4.53 15.08 -23.41
C ARG A 87 5.91 15.03 -24.03
N GLN A 88 6.92 14.56 -23.30
CA GLN A 88 8.31 14.49 -23.75
C GLN A 88 8.64 13.18 -24.45
N PHE A 89 8.02 12.08 -24.01
CA PHE A 89 8.28 10.72 -24.46
C PHE A 89 6.98 10.08 -24.94
N PRO A 90 6.72 10.03 -26.26
CA PRO A 90 5.47 9.46 -26.79
C PRO A 90 5.23 8.00 -26.41
N ASN A 91 6.31 7.20 -26.24
CA ASN A 91 6.24 5.82 -25.79
C ASN A 91 6.27 5.76 -24.25
N SER A 92 5.25 6.34 -23.60
CA SER A 92 5.15 6.36 -22.13
C SER A 92 3.85 5.73 -21.70
N TYR A 93 3.90 4.92 -20.63
CA TYR A 93 2.75 4.22 -20.07
C TYR A 93 2.67 4.46 -18.58
N LEU A 94 1.52 4.93 -18.10
CA LEU A 94 1.17 5.06 -16.68
C LEU A 94 0.41 3.82 -16.25
N VAL A 95 0.95 3.07 -15.30
CA VAL A 95 0.44 1.76 -14.91
C VAL A 95 0.15 1.66 -13.42
N MET A 96 -0.87 0.86 -13.08
CA MET A 96 -1.31 0.56 -11.73
C MET A 96 -1.13 -0.93 -11.44
N ALA A 97 -0.28 -1.28 -10.49
CA ALA A 97 -0.01 -2.66 -10.13
C ALA A 97 -0.92 -3.17 -8.99
N GLY A 98 -2.23 -2.95 -9.13
CA GLY A 98 -3.28 -3.46 -8.25
C GLY A 98 -3.50 -2.67 -6.96
N ASP A 99 -4.59 -3.03 -6.26
CA ASP A 99 -5.04 -2.51 -4.96
C ASP A 99 -5.30 -1.00 -4.95
N PHE A 100 -6.41 -0.59 -5.57
CA PHE A 100 -6.80 0.81 -5.67
C PHE A 100 -8.30 1.08 -5.55
N LEU A 101 -9.16 0.04 -5.60
CA LEU A 101 -10.60 0.23 -5.44
C LEU A 101 -11.04 0.21 -3.97
N ASN A 102 -10.33 -0.55 -3.14
CA ASN A 102 -10.58 -0.75 -1.71
C ASN A 102 -9.26 -1.17 -0.99
N PRO A 103 -9.09 -0.86 0.32
CA PRO A 103 -9.95 -0.04 1.15
C PRO A 103 -9.80 1.46 0.86
N SER A 104 -10.85 2.23 1.12
CA SER A 104 -10.82 3.70 1.04
C SER A 104 -11.92 4.27 1.93
N LEU A 105 -11.61 5.35 2.63
CA LEU A 105 -12.61 6.08 3.41
C LEU A 105 -13.76 6.59 2.51
N LEU A 106 -13.42 7.19 1.36
CA LEU A 106 -14.41 7.60 0.35
C LEU A 106 -15.26 6.43 -0.13
N GLY A 107 -14.67 5.25 -0.29
CA GLY A 107 -15.36 4.03 -0.72
C GLY A 107 -16.50 3.59 0.22
N THR A 108 -16.47 3.99 1.49
CA THR A 108 -17.52 3.67 2.48
C THR A 108 -18.72 4.61 2.42
N LEU A 109 -18.56 5.80 1.85
CA LEU A 109 -19.59 6.81 1.75
C LEU A 109 -20.68 6.44 0.74
N LYS A 110 -21.83 7.11 0.86
CA LYS A 110 -22.93 7.04 -0.11
C LYS A 110 -23.07 8.37 -0.83
N VAL A 111 -23.13 8.31 -2.14
CA VAL A 111 -23.45 9.44 -3.02
C VAL A 111 -24.65 9.02 -3.85
N ASP A 112 -25.70 9.84 -3.87
CA ASP A 112 -26.96 9.55 -4.55
C ASP A 112 -27.56 8.18 -4.14
N GLY A 113 -27.45 7.84 -2.84
CA GLY A 113 -27.98 6.60 -2.26
C GLY A 113 -27.13 5.35 -2.53
N LYS A 114 -26.08 5.43 -3.34
CA LYS A 114 -25.19 4.30 -3.67
C LYS A 114 -23.83 4.47 -2.99
N ARG A 115 -23.23 3.37 -2.54
CA ARG A 115 -21.87 3.39 -2.02
C ARG A 115 -20.88 3.72 -3.14
N VAL A 116 -19.86 4.49 -2.82
CA VAL A 116 -18.85 4.97 -3.77
C VAL A 116 -17.97 3.84 -4.30
N LYS A 117 -17.46 2.98 -3.41
CA LYS A 117 -16.79 1.70 -3.75
C LYS A 117 -15.82 1.80 -4.94
N GLY A 118 -14.79 2.63 -4.80
CA GLY A 118 -13.73 2.79 -5.80
C GLY A 118 -14.06 3.75 -6.96
N ARG A 119 -15.30 4.24 -7.09
CA ARG A 119 -15.69 5.18 -8.16
C ARG A 119 -14.80 6.42 -8.20
N GLN A 120 -14.44 6.97 -7.03
CA GLN A 120 -13.57 8.14 -6.92
C GLN A 120 -12.20 7.89 -7.57
N MET A 121 -11.66 6.68 -7.38
CA MET A 121 -10.37 6.30 -7.94
C MET A 121 -10.45 6.15 -9.46
N ILE A 122 -11.49 5.48 -9.97
CA ILE A 122 -11.69 5.34 -11.42
C ILE A 122 -11.83 6.71 -12.09
N GLU A 123 -12.64 7.64 -11.52
CA GLU A 123 -12.77 8.99 -12.07
C GLU A 123 -11.42 9.74 -12.11
N VAL A 124 -10.60 9.59 -11.07
CA VAL A 124 -9.26 10.20 -11.02
C VAL A 124 -8.31 9.54 -12.01
N MET A 125 -8.26 8.21 -12.08
CA MET A 125 -7.40 7.47 -13.03
C MET A 125 -7.75 7.78 -14.48
N ASN A 126 -9.04 7.89 -14.82
CA ASN A 126 -9.48 8.32 -16.15
C ASN A 126 -9.02 9.76 -16.45
N ALA A 127 -9.16 10.69 -15.48
CA ALA A 127 -8.66 12.05 -15.64
C ALA A 127 -7.14 12.17 -15.75
N MET A 128 -6.39 11.16 -15.29
CA MET A 128 -4.93 11.06 -15.39
C MET A 128 -4.45 10.43 -16.70
N ASP A 129 -5.35 9.89 -17.51
CA ASP A 129 -5.04 9.10 -18.72
C ASP A 129 -4.15 7.89 -18.37
N PHE A 130 -4.58 7.06 -17.39
CA PHE A 130 -3.93 5.77 -17.14
C PHE A 130 -3.99 4.88 -18.37
N ASP A 131 -2.94 4.11 -18.61
CA ASP A 131 -2.86 3.22 -19.77
C ASP A 131 -3.27 1.79 -19.43
N LEU A 132 -2.82 1.29 -18.25
CA LEU A 132 -2.95 -0.13 -17.90
C LEU A 132 -3.06 -0.31 -16.38
N ALA A 133 -3.88 -1.28 -15.97
CA ALA A 133 -3.96 -1.77 -14.59
C ALA A 133 -4.04 -3.30 -14.55
N THR A 134 -3.63 -3.89 -13.43
CA THR A 134 -3.96 -5.27 -13.06
C THR A 134 -4.78 -5.28 -11.77
N PHE A 135 -5.40 -6.42 -11.45
CA PHE A 135 -6.04 -6.61 -10.16
C PHE A 135 -5.00 -6.80 -9.06
N GLY A 136 -5.27 -6.21 -7.88
CA GLY A 136 -4.72 -6.69 -6.64
C GLY A 136 -5.76 -7.56 -5.91
N ASN A 137 -5.50 -7.92 -4.66
CA ASN A 137 -6.44 -8.73 -3.89
C ASN A 137 -7.60 -7.92 -3.31
N HIS A 138 -7.43 -6.63 -3.10
CA HIS A 138 -8.45 -5.75 -2.54
C HIS A 138 -9.48 -5.24 -3.55
N GLU A 139 -9.27 -5.40 -4.85
CA GLU A 139 -10.32 -5.19 -5.86
C GLU A 139 -11.53 -6.07 -5.62
N PHE A 140 -11.34 -7.24 -5.02
CA PHE A 140 -12.40 -8.21 -4.73
C PHE A 140 -13.06 -8.03 -3.36
N ASP A 141 -12.70 -7.03 -2.58
CA ASP A 141 -13.35 -6.69 -1.31
C ASP A 141 -14.68 -5.94 -1.48
N ILE A 142 -14.97 -5.48 -2.66
CA ILE A 142 -16.28 -4.94 -3.05
C ILE A 142 -17.16 -6.05 -3.63
N LYS A 143 -18.46 -5.79 -3.76
CA LYS A 143 -19.39 -6.77 -4.34
C LYS A 143 -19.13 -6.91 -5.84
N GLU A 144 -19.48 -8.09 -6.38
CA GLU A 144 -19.32 -8.39 -7.79
C GLU A 144 -19.91 -7.32 -8.71
N ASN A 145 -21.15 -6.91 -8.44
CA ASN A 145 -21.80 -5.86 -9.24
C ASN A 145 -21.17 -4.48 -9.06
N GLU A 146 -20.55 -4.18 -7.92
CA GLU A 146 -19.79 -2.96 -7.69
C GLU A 146 -18.48 -3.00 -8.49
N LEU A 147 -17.76 -4.14 -8.48
CA LEU A 147 -16.57 -4.35 -9.30
C LEU A 147 -16.88 -4.21 -10.80
N GLN A 148 -17.95 -4.86 -11.27
CA GLN A 148 -18.38 -4.76 -12.67
C GLN A 148 -18.64 -3.31 -13.10
N GLN A 149 -19.22 -2.47 -12.21
CA GLN A 149 -19.40 -1.06 -12.49
C GLN A 149 -18.04 -0.33 -12.63
N ARG A 150 -17.08 -0.62 -11.77
CA ARG A 150 -15.73 0.00 -11.85
C ARG A 150 -15.01 -0.40 -13.12
N LEU A 151 -15.11 -1.67 -13.53
CA LEU A 151 -14.56 -2.15 -14.80
C LEU A 151 -15.17 -1.40 -15.99
N ASN A 152 -16.51 -1.25 -16.00
CA ASN A 152 -17.23 -0.55 -17.07
C ASN A 152 -16.91 0.96 -17.14
N GLU A 153 -16.62 1.58 -15.99
CA GLU A 153 -16.27 3.00 -15.90
C GLU A 153 -14.80 3.30 -16.29
N SER A 154 -13.93 2.29 -16.33
CA SER A 154 -12.50 2.46 -16.61
C SER A 154 -12.24 2.80 -18.08
N ASP A 155 -11.49 3.88 -18.36
CA ASP A 155 -11.06 4.24 -19.70
C ASP A 155 -9.69 3.66 -20.07
N PHE A 156 -9.00 3.06 -19.13
CA PHE A 156 -7.73 2.35 -19.27
C PHE A 156 -7.94 0.85 -19.51
N LYS A 157 -6.87 0.17 -19.95
CA LYS A 157 -6.88 -1.29 -20.15
C LYS A 157 -6.64 -2.03 -18.83
N TRP A 158 -7.22 -3.21 -18.74
CA TRP A 158 -6.91 -4.18 -17.70
C TRP A 158 -6.18 -5.38 -18.30
N VAL A 159 -5.34 -6.04 -17.48
CA VAL A 159 -4.69 -7.31 -17.85
C VAL A 159 -4.68 -8.24 -16.63
N SER A 160 -5.09 -9.51 -16.82
CA SER A 160 -5.11 -10.50 -15.74
C SER A 160 -5.07 -11.92 -16.30
N ALA A 161 -4.05 -12.69 -15.93
CA ALA A 161 -3.87 -14.05 -16.44
C ALA A 161 -4.38 -15.14 -15.47
N ASN A 162 -4.47 -14.85 -14.15
CA ASN A 162 -4.76 -15.89 -13.18
C ASN A 162 -6.02 -15.64 -12.34
N VAL A 163 -6.83 -14.62 -12.66
CA VAL A 163 -8.05 -14.31 -11.91
C VAL A 163 -9.25 -14.41 -12.84
N PHE A 164 -10.24 -15.20 -12.42
CA PHE A 164 -11.43 -15.51 -13.19
C PHE A 164 -12.69 -15.21 -12.38
N GLN A 165 -13.75 -14.79 -13.07
CA GLN A 165 -15.07 -14.67 -12.52
C GLN A 165 -15.68 -16.07 -12.40
N LYS A 166 -16.19 -16.40 -11.21
CA LYS A 166 -16.83 -17.69 -10.95
C LYS A 166 -18.34 -17.54 -10.97
N ASN A 167 -18.99 -18.20 -11.94
CA ASN A 167 -20.43 -18.24 -12.13
C ASN A 167 -20.94 -19.68 -11.91
N GLY A 168 -21.24 -20.04 -10.65
CA GLY A 168 -21.54 -21.41 -10.28
C GLY A 168 -20.34 -22.33 -10.50
N GLU A 169 -20.44 -23.26 -11.48
CA GLU A 169 -19.33 -24.16 -11.85
C GLU A 169 -18.51 -23.63 -13.04
N SER A 170 -18.96 -22.57 -13.73
CA SER A 170 -18.21 -21.98 -14.84
C SER A 170 -17.16 -20.98 -14.35
N LEU A 171 -16.06 -20.91 -15.09
CA LEU A 171 -15.01 -19.93 -14.91
C LEU A 171 -14.91 -19.11 -16.19
N ASP A 172 -15.15 -17.80 -16.06
CA ASP A 172 -15.12 -16.85 -17.15
C ASP A 172 -14.07 -15.77 -16.85
N VAL A 173 -13.51 -15.14 -17.87
CA VAL A 173 -12.69 -13.95 -17.68
C VAL A 173 -13.59 -12.77 -17.29
N PHE A 174 -13.09 -11.84 -16.51
CA PHE A 174 -13.80 -10.58 -16.27
C PHE A 174 -13.92 -9.76 -17.56
N HIS A 175 -14.95 -8.93 -17.64
CA HIS A 175 -15.26 -8.15 -18.84
C HIS A 175 -15.45 -6.68 -18.49
N THR A 176 -15.15 -5.79 -19.43
CA THR A 176 -15.66 -4.41 -19.44
C THR A 176 -16.85 -4.33 -20.39
N ILE A 177 -17.90 -3.60 -20.01
CA ILE A 177 -19.09 -3.41 -20.84
C ILE A 177 -19.25 -1.92 -21.09
N LYS A 178 -19.09 -1.50 -22.35
CA LYS A 178 -19.22 -0.09 -22.78
C LYS A 178 -20.22 0.00 -23.92
N GLN A 179 -21.26 0.83 -23.72
CA GLN A 179 -22.32 1.05 -24.73
C GLN A 179 -23.01 -0.24 -25.22
N GLY A 180 -23.01 -1.28 -24.38
CA GLY A 180 -23.57 -2.59 -24.70
C GLY A 180 -22.56 -3.61 -25.24
N ASP A 181 -21.37 -3.17 -25.65
CA ASP A 181 -20.31 -4.06 -26.12
C ASP A 181 -19.50 -4.61 -24.94
N SER A 182 -19.39 -5.93 -24.88
CA SER A 182 -18.61 -6.65 -23.87
C SER A 182 -17.21 -6.95 -24.42
N THR A 183 -16.19 -6.55 -23.66
CA THR A 183 -14.79 -6.83 -24.01
C THR A 183 -14.14 -7.60 -22.87
N ALA A 184 -13.62 -8.79 -23.16
CA ALA A 184 -12.89 -9.61 -22.19
C ALA A 184 -11.61 -8.91 -21.72
N ILE A 185 -11.32 -9.01 -20.42
CA ILE A 185 -10.02 -8.63 -19.88
C ILE A 185 -9.02 -9.69 -20.30
N PRO A 186 -8.00 -9.33 -21.11
CA PRO A 186 -7.07 -10.32 -21.66
C PRO A 186 -6.04 -10.78 -20.61
N GLU A 187 -5.52 -11.98 -20.79
CA GLU A 187 -4.40 -12.52 -20.00
C GLU A 187 -3.08 -11.80 -20.33
N THR A 188 -2.95 -11.34 -21.58
CA THR A 188 -1.78 -10.63 -22.11
C THR A 188 -2.21 -9.47 -22.99
N LEU A 189 -1.43 -8.40 -22.96
CA LEU A 189 -1.62 -7.22 -23.80
C LEU A 189 -0.29 -6.79 -24.40
N TYR A 190 -0.27 -6.31 -25.63
CA TYR A 190 0.94 -5.77 -26.24
C TYR A 190 0.67 -4.46 -26.99
N TYR A 191 1.72 -3.67 -27.13
CA TYR A 191 1.74 -2.45 -27.94
C TYR A 191 2.89 -2.50 -28.94
N ASP A 192 2.61 -2.09 -30.17
CA ASP A 192 3.61 -1.92 -31.22
C ASP A 192 4.10 -0.48 -31.22
N LEU A 193 5.38 -0.29 -30.97
CA LEU A 193 6.05 0.99 -30.84
C LEU A 193 6.85 1.28 -32.11
N SER A 194 6.82 2.52 -32.56
CA SER A 194 7.65 2.95 -33.70
C SER A 194 9.00 3.43 -33.19
N ALA A 195 10.07 3.07 -33.89
CA ALA A 195 11.39 3.63 -33.66
C ALA A 195 11.47 5.05 -34.22
N GLY A 196 12.02 5.96 -33.45
CA GLY A 196 12.26 7.34 -33.87
C GLY A 196 11.32 8.36 -33.25
N ASP A 197 11.76 9.61 -33.20
CA ASP A 197 10.90 10.76 -32.86
C ASP A 197 9.91 10.95 -34.02
N ALA A 198 8.61 10.97 -33.73
CA ALA A 198 7.56 11.26 -34.70
C ALA A 198 7.75 12.61 -35.43
N ARG A 199 8.68 13.44 -34.97
CA ARG A 199 9.07 14.75 -35.54
C ARG A 199 10.30 14.65 -36.45
N SER A 200 10.96 13.49 -36.55
CA SER A 200 12.13 13.28 -37.41
C SER A 200 11.71 12.75 -38.78
N SER A 201 12.23 13.33 -39.84
CA SER A 201 12.06 12.87 -41.22
C SER A 201 12.71 11.50 -41.50
N SER A 202 13.41 10.91 -40.54
CA SER A 202 14.00 9.58 -40.58
C SER A 202 13.14 8.54 -39.85
N TYR A 203 11.86 8.44 -40.22
CA TYR A 203 10.94 7.45 -39.65
C TYR A 203 11.40 6.04 -40.06
N SER A 204 12.01 5.31 -39.14
CA SER A 204 12.32 3.89 -39.36
C SER A 204 11.05 3.06 -39.22
N ALA A 205 10.79 2.20 -40.20
CA ALA A 205 9.68 1.23 -40.19
C ALA A 205 9.86 0.11 -39.17
N SER A 206 10.95 0.12 -38.38
CA SER A 206 11.22 -0.89 -37.38
C SER A 206 10.25 -0.71 -36.19
N LYS A 207 9.46 -1.72 -35.91
CA LYS A 207 8.54 -1.78 -34.77
C LYS A 207 9.18 -2.58 -33.64
N VAL A 208 8.97 -2.13 -32.43
CA VAL A 208 9.29 -2.88 -31.20
C VAL A 208 7.99 -3.24 -30.53
N ARG A 209 7.79 -4.48 -30.17
CA ARG A 209 6.60 -4.93 -29.45
C ARG A 209 6.90 -5.08 -27.97
N ILE A 210 6.22 -4.31 -27.13
CA ILE A 210 6.23 -4.47 -25.68
C ILE A 210 4.97 -5.20 -25.24
N GLY A 211 5.14 -6.33 -24.53
CA GLY A 211 4.04 -7.14 -24.00
C GLY A 211 3.94 -7.05 -22.49
N PHE A 212 2.71 -7.09 -21.99
CA PHE A 212 2.37 -7.08 -20.57
C PHE A 212 1.54 -8.30 -20.22
N PHE A 213 1.75 -8.86 -19.04
CA PHE A 213 0.86 -9.84 -18.42
C PHE A 213 0.56 -9.42 -16.98
N GLY A 214 -0.60 -9.81 -16.45
CA GLY A 214 -1.02 -9.51 -15.08
C GLY A 214 -1.20 -10.79 -14.26
N VAL A 215 -0.70 -10.82 -13.01
CA VAL A 215 -0.98 -11.91 -12.04
C VAL A 215 -1.17 -11.36 -10.64
N THR A 216 -2.15 -11.93 -9.93
CA THR A 216 -2.59 -11.47 -8.61
C THR A 216 -2.46 -12.60 -7.58
N ILE A 217 -2.15 -12.24 -6.34
CA ILE A 217 -2.09 -13.17 -5.21
C ILE A 217 -3.47 -13.73 -4.89
N ALA A 218 -3.55 -15.04 -4.64
CA ALA A 218 -4.76 -15.71 -4.18
C ALA A 218 -4.99 -15.44 -2.67
N SER A 219 -5.46 -14.24 -2.35
CA SER A 219 -5.89 -13.85 -1.01
C SER A 219 -7.31 -13.27 -1.09
N ASN A 220 -7.96 -13.05 0.05
CA ASN A 220 -9.33 -12.54 0.13
C ASN A 220 -10.33 -13.35 -0.73
N PRO A 221 -10.46 -14.67 -0.53
CA PRO A 221 -11.35 -15.50 -1.35
C PRO A 221 -12.79 -15.01 -1.27
N LYS A 222 -13.44 -14.91 -2.45
CA LYS A 222 -14.85 -14.53 -2.60
C LYS A 222 -15.55 -15.59 -3.44
N ASP A 223 -16.86 -15.75 -3.25
CA ASP A 223 -17.64 -16.77 -3.95
C ASP A 223 -17.64 -16.58 -5.46
N PHE A 224 -17.50 -15.31 -5.93
CA PHE A 224 -17.51 -14.95 -7.35
C PHE A 224 -16.10 -14.88 -7.98
N VAL A 225 -15.03 -15.24 -7.26
CA VAL A 225 -13.64 -15.15 -7.75
C VAL A 225 -12.95 -16.50 -7.64
N TYR A 226 -12.25 -16.88 -8.70
CA TYR A 226 -11.34 -18.02 -8.73
C TYR A 226 -9.92 -17.54 -9.09
N TYR A 227 -8.94 -18.04 -8.37
CA TYR A 227 -7.52 -17.79 -8.64
C TYR A 227 -6.87 -19.10 -9.12
N SER A 228 -6.31 -19.10 -10.32
CA SER A 228 -5.42 -20.17 -10.78
C SER A 228 -3.99 -19.94 -10.26
N ASP A 229 -3.11 -20.89 -10.49
CA ASP A 229 -1.71 -20.79 -10.05
C ASP A 229 -0.96 -19.68 -10.78
N TYR A 230 -0.58 -18.64 -10.02
CA TYR A 230 0.09 -17.45 -10.55
C TYR A 230 1.39 -17.78 -11.31
N LEU A 231 2.13 -18.85 -10.90
CA LEU A 231 3.40 -19.22 -11.53
C LEU A 231 3.19 -19.96 -12.85
N LEU A 232 2.18 -20.82 -12.93
CA LEU A 232 1.81 -21.49 -14.18
C LEU A 232 1.27 -20.49 -15.19
N GLU A 233 0.35 -19.62 -14.77
CA GLU A 233 -0.24 -18.62 -15.65
C GLU A 233 0.76 -17.56 -16.13
N SER A 234 1.69 -17.13 -15.26
CA SER A 234 2.75 -16.22 -15.72
C SER A 234 3.64 -16.85 -16.80
N LYS A 235 3.97 -18.14 -16.67
CA LYS A 235 4.72 -18.86 -17.71
C LYS A 235 3.95 -18.98 -19.03
N ALA A 236 2.66 -19.31 -18.96
CA ALA A 236 1.77 -19.40 -20.12
C ALA A 236 1.66 -18.04 -20.83
N ALA A 237 1.43 -16.96 -20.06
CA ALA A 237 1.34 -15.60 -20.56
C ALA A 237 2.65 -15.12 -21.22
N VAL A 238 3.81 -15.40 -20.62
CA VAL A 238 5.12 -15.09 -21.20
C VAL A 238 5.30 -15.82 -22.54
N ASN A 239 4.95 -17.12 -22.61
CA ASN A 239 5.03 -17.89 -23.84
C ASN A 239 4.10 -17.32 -24.93
N THR A 240 2.87 -16.94 -24.57
CA THR A 240 1.91 -16.29 -25.48
C THR A 240 2.48 -15.00 -26.06
N LEU A 241 3.06 -14.14 -25.20
CA LEU A 241 3.69 -12.89 -25.61
C LEU A 241 4.90 -13.13 -26.55
N LYS A 242 5.74 -14.10 -26.23
CA LYS A 242 6.89 -14.44 -27.10
C LYS A 242 6.45 -15.02 -28.44
N MET A 243 5.42 -15.87 -28.48
CA MET A 243 4.83 -16.37 -29.74
C MET A 243 4.18 -15.25 -30.56
N ALA A 244 3.61 -14.23 -29.88
CA ALA A 244 3.09 -13.04 -30.54
C ALA A 244 4.21 -12.09 -31.02
N GLY A 245 5.48 -12.43 -30.84
CA GLY A 245 6.63 -11.65 -31.28
C GLY A 245 6.98 -10.47 -30.38
N SER A 246 6.65 -10.53 -29.08
CA SER A 246 7.07 -9.47 -28.15
C SER A 246 8.58 -9.45 -28.00
N ASP A 247 9.18 -8.30 -28.27
CA ASP A 247 10.60 -8.02 -28.06
C ASP A 247 10.88 -7.88 -26.56
N ILE A 248 9.98 -7.20 -25.84
CA ILE A 248 10.07 -6.86 -24.43
C ILE A 248 8.86 -7.45 -23.72
N VAL A 249 9.07 -8.09 -22.57
CA VAL A 249 8.01 -8.68 -21.73
C VAL A 249 8.06 -8.10 -20.32
N ILE A 250 6.97 -7.49 -19.88
CA ILE A 250 6.82 -6.85 -18.58
C ILE A 250 5.76 -7.59 -17.77
N GLY A 251 6.11 -8.02 -16.56
CA GLY A 251 5.14 -8.48 -15.57
C GLY A 251 4.53 -7.29 -14.83
N LEU A 252 3.20 -7.21 -14.81
CA LEU A 252 2.44 -6.30 -13.95
C LEU A 252 1.79 -7.17 -12.89
N THR A 253 2.43 -7.24 -11.70
CA THR A 253 2.09 -8.25 -10.70
C THR A 253 1.54 -7.63 -9.43
N HIS A 254 0.68 -8.37 -8.74
CA HIS A 254 0.27 -8.04 -7.39
C HIS A 254 0.46 -9.28 -6.51
N LEU A 255 1.70 -9.55 -6.13
CA LEU A 255 2.15 -10.75 -5.44
C LEU A 255 3.04 -10.38 -4.24
N LYS A 256 3.26 -11.32 -3.31
CA LYS A 256 4.35 -11.16 -2.33
C LYS A 256 5.70 -11.15 -3.04
N LEU A 257 6.65 -10.38 -2.53
CA LEU A 257 8.00 -10.29 -3.10
C LEU A 257 8.61 -11.66 -3.38
N ALA A 258 8.47 -12.63 -2.47
CA ALA A 258 8.98 -13.98 -2.66
C ALA A 258 8.32 -14.72 -3.84
N GLN A 259 7.08 -14.37 -4.19
CA GLN A 259 6.36 -14.92 -5.34
C GLN A 259 6.81 -14.23 -6.62
N ASP A 260 6.99 -12.89 -6.62
CA ASP A 260 7.56 -12.14 -7.75
C ASP A 260 8.95 -12.64 -8.12
N VAL A 261 9.80 -12.90 -7.12
CA VAL A 261 11.14 -13.50 -7.33
C VAL A 261 11.03 -14.87 -8.01
N LYS A 262 10.04 -15.71 -7.63
CA LYS A 262 9.82 -17.01 -8.29
C LYS A 262 9.36 -16.81 -9.74
N VAL A 263 8.48 -15.87 -10.02
CA VAL A 263 8.04 -15.54 -11.39
C VAL A 263 9.22 -15.07 -12.23
N ALA A 264 10.03 -14.13 -11.73
CA ALA A 264 11.22 -13.63 -12.40
C ALA A 264 12.24 -14.74 -12.74
N GLN A 265 12.45 -15.68 -11.81
CA GLN A 265 13.40 -16.78 -11.99
C GLN A 265 12.87 -17.89 -12.90
N ALA A 266 11.56 -18.09 -12.94
CA ALA A 266 10.93 -19.17 -13.70
C ALA A 266 10.81 -18.87 -15.19
N SER A 267 10.94 -17.61 -15.60
CA SER A 267 10.78 -17.16 -16.98
C SER A 267 11.86 -16.13 -17.38
N PRO A 268 13.03 -16.58 -17.88
CA PRO A 268 14.14 -15.70 -18.26
C PRO A 268 13.80 -14.68 -19.36
N SER A 269 12.68 -14.86 -20.05
CA SER A 269 12.19 -13.95 -21.07
C SER A 269 11.45 -12.73 -20.51
N ILE A 270 11.27 -12.63 -19.20
CA ILE A 270 10.73 -11.43 -18.57
C ILE A 270 11.88 -10.42 -18.44
N ASP A 271 11.68 -9.22 -18.99
CA ASP A 271 12.66 -8.13 -18.90
C ASP A 271 12.58 -7.38 -17.56
N PHE A 272 11.35 -7.18 -17.02
CA PHE A 272 11.11 -6.43 -15.81
C PHE A 272 9.78 -6.80 -15.16
N ILE A 273 9.68 -6.65 -13.83
CA ILE A 273 8.43 -6.82 -13.07
C ILE A 273 8.11 -5.53 -12.32
N MET A 274 6.94 -4.98 -12.59
CA MET A 274 6.31 -3.89 -11.84
C MET A 274 5.27 -4.52 -10.91
N GLY A 275 5.56 -4.57 -9.60
CA GLY A 275 4.74 -5.27 -8.60
C GLY A 275 4.03 -4.32 -7.64
N GLY A 276 3.05 -4.86 -6.90
CA GLY A 276 2.37 -4.24 -5.76
C GLY A 276 2.41 -5.15 -4.53
N HIS A 277 1.47 -4.94 -3.59
CA HIS A 277 1.20 -5.73 -2.39
C HIS A 277 2.06 -5.40 -1.15
N GLU A 278 3.35 -5.19 -1.25
CA GLU A 278 4.15 -4.65 -0.16
C GLU A 278 4.13 -3.12 -0.22
N HIS A 279 3.61 -2.47 0.77
CA HIS A 279 3.36 -1.02 0.79
C HIS A 279 4.63 -0.15 0.91
N ASN A 280 5.81 -0.75 0.79
CA ASN A 280 7.11 -0.10 0.87
C ASN A 280 7.84 -0.18 -0.48
N ASN A 281 8.53 0.91 -0.84
CA ASN A 281 9.30 0.91 -2.07
C ASN A 281 10.47 -0.07 -2.03
N MET A 282 10.70 -0.74 -3.16
CA MET A 282 11.83 -1.63 -3.33
C MET A 282 12.21 -1.79 -4.80
N LEU A 283 13.50 -2.06 -5.03
CA LEU A 283 14.05 -2.39 -6.34
C LEU A 283 15.00 -3.58 -6.15
N ILE A 284 14.52 -4.78 -6.48
CA ILE A 284 15.19 -6.04 -6.14
C ILE A 284 15.70 -6.72 -7.41
N PRO A 285 17.02 -6.71 -7.67
CA PRO A 285 17.61 -7.52 -8.72
C PRO A 285 17.44 -9.01 -8.37
N THR A 286 17.02 -9.80 -9.36
CA THR A 286 16.96 -11.26 -9.21
C THR A 286 17.91 -11.95 -10.19
N LYS A 287 17.94 -13.29 -10.20
CA LYS A 287 18.64 -14.05 -11.25
C LYS A 287 17.94 -14.00 -12.62
N GLY A 288 16.71 -13.46 -12.65
CA GLY A 288 15.94 -13.15 -13.85
C GLY A 288 15.71 -11.64 -13.95
N ALA A 289 14.46 -11.23 -14.08
CA ALA A 289 14.06 -9.83 -14.12
C ALA A 289 14.27 -9.10 -12.78
N THR A 290 14.47 -7.79 -12.82
CA THR A 290 14.37 -6.94 -11.62
C THR A 290 12.91 -6.73 -11.25
N VAL A 291 12.60 -6.74 -9.94
CA VAL A 291 11.28 -6.45 -9.38
C VAL A 291 11.31 -5.05 -8.76
N ALA A 292 10.36 -4.19 -9.14
CA ALA A 292 10.14 -2.88 -8.53
C ALA A 292 8.75 -2.80 -7.90
N LYS A 293 8.64 -2.18 -6.73
CA LYS A 293 7.38 -1.82 -6.07
C LYS A 293 7.51 -0.40 -5.51
N ALA A 294 6.48 0.44 -5.66
CA ALA A 294 6.46 1.77 -5.08
C ALA A 294 5.85 1.76 -3.66
N ASP A 295 5.99 2.85 -2.92
CA ASP A 295 5.28 3.01 -1.65
C ASP A 295 3.78 3.15 -1.91
N ALA A 296 2.97 2.57 -1.01
CA ALA A 296 1.53 2.68 -1.05
C ALA A 296 1.04 4.14 -1.00
N ASN A 297 -0.21 4.35 -1.44
CA ASN A 297 -0.89 5.64 -1.44
C ASN A 297 -0.15 6.73 -2.25
N ALA A 298 0.56 6.29 -3.30
CA ALA A 298 1.34 7.19 -4.15
C ALA A 298 2.29 8.10 -3.36
N LYS A 299 2.83 7.65 -2.20
CA LYS A 299 3.89 8.37 -1.47
C LYS A 299 5.17 8.42 -2.29
N SER A 300 5.40 7.42 -3.12
CA SER A 300 6.38 7.43 -4.19
C SER A 300 5.81 6.82 -5.48
N MET A 301 6.53 7.00 -6.57
CA MET A 301 6.31 6.35 -7.85
C MET A 301 7.66 5.94 -8.45
N TYR A 302 7.69 4.92 -9.29
CA TYR A 302 8.85 4.62 -10.11
C TYR A 302 8.69 5.14 -11.53
N ILE A 303 9.79 5.64 -12.09
CA ILE A 303 9.95 5.97 -13.50
C ILE A 303 11.02 5.05 -14.06
N HIS A 304 10.60 4.04 -14.81
CA HIS A 304 11.53 3.13 -15.49
C HIS A 304 11.79 3.65 -16.89
N THR A 305 13.07 3.83 -17.21
CA THR A 305 13.52 4.13 -18.56
C THR A 305 14.06 2.85 -19.17
N LEU A 306 13.35 2.35 -20.16
CA LEU A 306 13.73 1.17 -20.91
C LEU A 306 14.21 1.62 -22.29
N VAL A 307 15.42 1.21 -22.66
CA VAL A 307 16.02 1.48 -23.97
C VAL A 307 16.24 0.15 -24.67
N TYR A 308 15.56 -0.05 -25.78
CA TYR A 308 15.69 -1.25 -26.61
C TYR A 308 16.57 -0.96 -27.81
N ASP A 309 17.66 -1.70 -27.95
CA ASP A 309 18.57 -1.62 -29.09
C ASP A 309 18.02 -2.48 -30.26
N LEU A 310 17.74 -1.83 -31.38
CA LEU A 310 17.16 -2.47 -32.56
C LEU A 310 18.13 -3.40 -33.30
N VAL A 311 19.43 -3.20 -33.13
CA VAL A 311 20.49 -4.00 -33.78
C VAL A 311 20.83 -5.20 -32.92
N LEU A 312 21.12 -4.96 -31.62
CA LEU A 312 21.50 -6.01 -30.67
C LEU A 312 20.32 -6.83 -30.16
N LYS A 313 19.08 -6.33 -30.34
CA LYS A 313 17.84 -6.95 -29.84
C LYS A 313 17.89 -7.17 -28.32
N THR A 314 18.39 -6.21 -27.60
CA THR A 314 18.52 -6.24 -26.13
C THR A 314 17.92 -5.00 -25.50
N SER A 315 17.40 -5.14 -24.29
CA SER A 315 16.88 -4.07 -23.47
C SER A 315 17.86 -3.67 -22.36
N ALA A 316 17.94 -2.38 -22.06
CA ALA A 316 18.58 -1.84 -20.86
C ALA A 316 17.52 -1.06 -20.07
N ILE A 317 17.43 -1.31 -18.76
CA ILE A 317 16.43 -0.69 -17.90
C ILE A 317 17.12 0.03 -16.75
N SER A 318 16.74 1.29 -16.53
CA SER A 318 17.08 2.07 -15.36
C SER A 318 15.81 2.51 -14.65
N SER A 319 15.85 2.58 -13.32
CA SER A 319 14.69 2.88 -12.49
C SER A 319 15.01 4.05 -11.58
N GLU A 320 14.14 5.05 -11.55
CA GLU A 320 14.21 6.21 -10.68
C GLU A 320 13.02 6.19 -9.72
N LEU A 321 13.28 6.24 -8.41
CA LEU A 321 12.25 6.40 -7.39
C LEU A 321 12.01 7.90 -7.16
N VAL A 322 10.77 8.33 -7.34
CA VAL A 322 10.36 9.72 -7.13
C VAL A 322 9.39 9.80 -5.96
N PHE A 323 9.77 10.50 -4.89
CA PHE A 323 8.89 10.76 -3.75
C PHE A 323 7.88 11.87 -4.09
N ILE A 324 6.61 11.60 -3.84
CA ILE A 324 5.52 12.54 -4.09
C ILE A 324 5.27 13.33 -2.81
N THR A 325 5.72 14.57 -2.80
CA THR A 325 5.63 15.47 -1.64
C THR A 325 4.83 16.73 -1.99
N ASP A 326 4.62 17.59 -1.01
CA ASP A 326 3.97 18.91 -1.15
C ASP A 326 4.73 19.88 -2.08
N LYS A 327 5.99 19.56 -2.43
CA LYS A 327 6.79 20.32 -3.41
C LYS A 327 6.39 20.01 -4.86
N VAL A 328 5.70 18.90 -5.10
CA VAL A 328 5.23 18.52 -6.44
C VAL A 328 3.91 19.24 -6.73
N PRO A 329 3.82 20.03 -7.81
CA PRO A 329 2.56 20.67 -8.20
C PRO A 329 1.48 19.65 -8.54
N SER A 330 0.21 20.01 -8.34
CA SER A 330 -0.92 19.22 -8.80
C SER A 330 -1.30 19.57 -10.25
N LEU A 331 -1.64 18.58 -11.07
CA LEU A 331 -2.18 18.81 -12.40
C LEU A 331 -3.62 19.35 -12.30
N PRO A 332 -3.93 20.58 -12.79
CA PRO A 332 -5.21 21.25 -12.51
C PRO A 332 -6.47 20.44 -12.90
N ARG A 333 -6.46 19.74 -14.06
CA ARG A 333 -7.59 18.94 -14.52
C ARG A 333 -7.91 17.78 -13.56
N VAL A 334 -6.88 17.13 -13.00
CA VAL A 334 -7.03 16.04 -12.04
C VAL A 334 -7.36 16.57 -10.65
N GLN A 335 -6.73 17.69 -10.24
CA GLN A 335 -7.03 18.35 -8.96
C GLN A 335 -8.50 18.74 -8.85
N LYS A 336 -9.15 19.12 -9.95
CA LYS A 336 -10.60 19.42 -9.97
C LYS A 336 -11.45 18.19 -9.61
N VAL A 337 -11.06 17.00 -10.10
CA VAL A 337 -11.75 15.73 -9.77
C VAL A 337 -11.51 15.36 -8.30
N VAL A 338 -10.26 15.46 -7.83
CA VAL A 338 -9.90 15.20 -6.43
C VAL A 338 -10.70 16.15 -5.51
N ALA A 339 -10.69 17.45 -5.77
CA ALA A 339 -11.40 18.44 -4.95
C ALA A 339 -12.93 18.21 -4.87
N LYS A 340 -13.54 17.68 -5.93
CA LYS A 340 -14.97 17.27 -5.92
C LYS A 340 -15.20 16.19 -4.86
N TRP A 341 -14.35 15.18 -4.81
CA TRP A 341 -14.46 14.07 -3.86
C TRP A 341 -14.07 14.47 -2.44
N ASP A 342 -13.06 15.33 -2.29
CA ASP A 342 -12.66 15.90 -1.00
C ASP A 342 -13.80 16.69 -0.35
N ALA A 343 -14.54 17.50 -1.13
CA ALA A 343 -15.68 18.25 -0.63
C ALA A 343 -16.80 17.33 -0.10
N ILE A 344 -17.05 16.19 -0.77
CA ILE A 344 -18.02 15.18 -0.31
C ILE A 344 -17.55 14.59 1.02
N LEU A 345 -16.29 14.18 1.09
CA LEU A 345 -15.68 13.60 2.29
C LEU A 345 -15.69 14.57 3.46
N GLU A 346 -15.27 15.81 3.24
CA GLU A 346 -15.24 16.85 4.26
C GLU A 346 -16.62 17.13 4.87
N ASN A 347 -17.66 17.17 4.05
CA ASN A 347 -19.02 17.35 4.53
C ASN A 347 -19.46 16.20 5.44
N GLU A 348 -19.12 14.94 5.12
CA GLU A 348 -19.42 13.79 5.96
C GLU A 348 -18.64 13.82 7.28
N ILE A 349 -17.35 14.12 7.24
CA ILE A 349 -16.50 14.16 8.43
C ILE A 349 -16.92 15.27 9.40
N LYS A 350 -17.33 16.44 8.89
CA LYS A 350 -17.82 17.58 9.70
C LYS A 350 -19.05 17.24 10.55
N THR A 351 -19.76 16.17 10.23
CA THR A 351 -20.86 15.68 11.09
C THR A 351 -20.36 15.10 12.41
N VAL A 352 -19.08 14.73 12.51
CA VAL A 352 -18.46 14.07 13.68
C VAL A 352 -17.40 14.96 14.34
N VAL A 353 -16.55 15.65 13.55
CA VAL A 353 -15.48 16.53 14.02
C VAL A 353 -15.50 17.86 13.28
N GLU A 354 -15.18 18.94 13.99
CA GLU A 354 -15.25 20.30 13.45
C GLU A 354 -14.19 20.59 12.38
N ASN A 355 -12.95 20.10 12.62
CA ASN A 355 -11.82 20.30 11.73
C ASN A 355 -11.14 18.98 11.37
N PRO A 356 -11.39 18.43 10.17
CA PRO A 356 -10.75 17.19 9.71
C PRO A 356 -9.22 17.24 9.62
N ASN A 357 -8.66 18.41 9.37
CA ASN A 357 -7.21 18.60 9.16
C ASN A 357 -6.47 19.05 10.44
N GLU A 358 -7.15 19.10 11.58
CA GLU A 358 -6.50 19.40 12.85
C GLU A 358 -5.52 18.30 13.23
N VAL A 359 -4.26 18.70 13.52
CA VAL A 359 -3.26 17.78 14.08
C VAL A 359 -3.67 17.44 15.51
N VAL A 360 -3.95 16.17 15.76
CA VAL A 360 -4.45 15.65 17.05
C VAL A 360 -3.39 14.91 17.84
N TYR A 361 -2.33 14.46 17.17
CA TYR A 361 -1.22 13.75 17.81
C TYR A 361 0.03 13.80 16.95
N LYS A 362 1.20 13.78 17.60
CA LYS A 362 2.48 13.68 16.89
C LYS A 362 3.17 12.37 17.25
N VAL A 363 3.22 11.46 16.30
CA VAL A 363 3.83 10.14 16.49
C VAL A 363 5.34 10.24 16.37
N ILE A 364 6.06 9.70 17.37
CA ILE A 364 7.51 9.56 17.35
C ILE A 364 7.88 8.27 16.61
N ASP A 365 7.30 7.14 17.03
CA ASP A 365 7.44 5.84 16.41
C ASP A 365 6.20 5.54 15.56
N SER A 366 6.37 4.87 14.40
CA SER A 366 5.23 4.55 13.53
C SER A 366 4.18 3.69 14.24
N LEU A 367 2.90 3.96 13.99
CA LEU A 367 1.77 3.16 14.45
C LEU A 367 1.35 2.18 13.34
N ASP A 368 1.44 0.89 13.62
CA ASP A 368 1.15 -0.17 12.66
C ASP A 368 -0.37 -0.42 12.53
N GLY A 369 -0.93 -0.01 11.40
CA GLY A 369 -2.31 -0.24 10.99
C GLY A 369 -2.43 -1.17 9.77
N THR A 370 -1.37 -1.91 9.43
CA THR A 370 -1.36 -2.84 8.30
C THR A 370 -2.33 -4.02 8.53
N ASP A 371 -2.91 -4.54 7.44
CA ASP A 371 -4.04 -5.47 7.49
C ASP A 371 -3.69 -6.77 8.24
N THR A 372 -2.62 -7.45 7.85
CA THR A 372 -2.22 -8.74 8.46
C THR A 372 -1.86 -8.62 9.95
N PRO A 373 -1.03 -7.67 10.43
CA PRO A 373 -0.75 -7.49 11.84
C PRO A 373 -1.98 -7.14 12.68
N THR A 374 -2.84 -6.22 12.23
CA THR A 374 -4.05 -5.83 12.98
C THR A 374 -5.03 -6.98 13.18
N ARG A 375 -4.98 -8.00 12.32
CA ARG A 375 -5.82 -9.21 12.38
C ARG A 375 -5.14 -10.42 13.01
N SER A 376 -3.86 -10.33 13.35
CA SER A 376 -3.10 -11.51 13.83
C SER A 376 -2.36 -11.30 15.14
N THR A 377 -1.96 -10.07 15.43
CA THR A 377 -1.16 -9.69 16.61
C THR A 377 -1.70 -8.42 17.26
N GLN A 378 -1.24 -8.11 18.49
CA GLN A 378 -1.52 -6.81 19.08
C GLN A 378 -0.58 -5.78 18.44
N THR A 379 -1.15 -4.81 17.72
CA THR A 379 -0.37 -3.70 17.18
C THR A 379 -0.39 -2.50 18.12
N ASN A 380 0.62 -1.63 18.03
CA ASN A 380 0.65 -0.41 18.84
C ASN A 380 -0.54 0.52 18.50
N LEU A 381 -0.97 0.60 17.23
CA LEU A 381 -2.19 1.31 16.84
C LEU A 381 -3.45 0.67 17.45
N GLY A 382 -3.55 -0.66 17.41
CA GLY A 382 -4.68 -1.40 17.98
C GLY A 382 -4.83 -1.20 19.47
N VAL A 383 -3.70 -1.27 20.21
CA VAL A 383 -3.66 -1.01 21.64
C VAL A 383 -4.05 0.44 21.96
N LEU A 384 -3.52 1.41 21.18
CA LEU A 384 -3.84 2.84 21.35
C LEU A 384 -5.34 3.12 21.18
N ILE A 385 -5.97 2.54 20.16
CA ILE A 385 -7.40 2.70 19.90
C ILE A 385 -8.23 2.03 21.02
N ALA A 386 -7.88 0.82 21.43
CA ALA A 386 -8.57 0.15 22.54
C ALA A 386 -8.42 0.95 23.85
N GLN A 387 -7.26 1.54 24.10
CA GLN A 387 -7.05 2.43 25.24
C GLN A 387 -7.94 3.67 25.16
N ALA A 388 -7.98 4.33 23.99
CA ALA A 388 -8.86 5.48 23.77
C ALA A 388 -10.34 5.14 24.00
N MET A 389 -10.77 3.94 23.63
CA MET A 389 -12.13 3.45 23.92
C MET A 389 -12.37 3.32 25.42
N SER A 390 -11.39 2.82 26.17
CA SER A 390 -11.53 2.70 27.65
C SER A 390 -11.62 4.05 28.33
N GLU A 391 -10.90 5.06 27.85
CA GLU A 391 -10.85 6.42 28.41
C GLU A 391 -12.02 7.32 27.95
N SER A 392 -12.91 6.79 27.09
CA SER A 392 -14.02 7.58 26.51
C SER A 392 -15.24 7.72 27.43
N PHE A 393 -15.23 7.11 28.62
CA PHE A 393 -16.31 7.11 29.59
C PHE A 393 -15.94 7.90 30.86
N ASN A 394 -16.92 8.59 31.44
CA ASN A 394 -16.75 9.32 32.73
C ASN A 394 -16.51 8.38 33.92
N THR A 395 -16.85 7.11 33.80
CA THR A 395 -16.62 6.08 34.81
C THR A 395 -15.71 5.01 34.28
N PRO A 396 -14.70 4.55 35.04
CA PRO A 396 -13.73 3.59 34.58
C PRO A 396 -14.36 2.31 34.02
N VAL A 397 -13.68 1.71 33.05
CA VAL A 397 -13.91 0.35 32.58
C VAL A 397 -12.68 -0.50 32.87
N ASP A 398 -12.86 -1.82 32.97
CA ASP A 398 -11.77 -2.74 33.30
C ASP A 398 -10.84 -3.02 32.11
N GLY A 399 -11.33 -2.81 30.87
CA GLY A 399 -10.57 -2.99 29.65
C GLY A 399 -11.41 -2.69 28.41
N ALA A 400 -10.78 -2.80 27.24
CA ALA A 400 -11.44 -2.53 25.96
C ALA A 400 -11.07 -3.55 24.87
N LEU A 401 -12.01 -3.84 23.99
CA LEU A 401 -11.89 -4.79 22.89
C LEU A 401 -12.45 -4.20 21.60
N VAL A 402 -11.68 -4.30 20.52
CA VAL A 402 -12.09 -3.92 19.16
C VAL A 402 -11.60 -4.97 18.17
N ASN A 403 -12.42 -5.34 17.20
CA ASN A 403 -12.06 -6.34 16.20
C ASN A 403 -11.07 -5.78 15.15
N GLY A 404 -10.12 -6.61 14.71
CA GLY A 404 -9.12 -6.26 13.71
C GLY A 404 -9.76 -5.84 12.37
N GLY A 405 -10.93 -6.38 12.04
CA GLY A 405 -11.69 -6.01 10.85
C GLY A 405 -12.24 -4.57 10.84
N SER A 406 -12.23 -3.86 11.99
CA SER A 406 -12.58 -2.44 12.06
C SER A 406 -11.48 -1.52 11.53
N PHE A 407 -10.23 -2.00 11.48
CA PHE A 407 -9.07 -1.27 10.97
C PHE A 407 -9.01 -1.41 9.44
N ARG A 408 -8.94 -0.28 8.73
CA ARG A 408 -8.99 -0.26 7.26
C ARG A 408 -7.93 0.65 6.64
N LEU A 409 -6.92 1.01 7.42
CA LEU A 409 -5.83 1.85 6.95
C LEU A 409 -4.93 1.11 5.95
N ASP A 410 -4.59 -0.14 6.28
CA ASP A 410 -3.61 -0.99 5.59
C ASP A 410 -2.30 -0.24 5.26
N ASP A 411 -1.84 0.53 6.24
CA ASP A 411 -0.64 1.37 6.17
C ASP A 411 -0.16 1.67 7.60
N VAL A 412 0.96 2.38 7.73
CA VAL A 412 1.45 2.90 8.99
C VAL A 412 1.14 4.38 9.14
N LEU A 413 0.80 4.84 10.35
CA LEU A 413 0.73 6.26 10.67
C LEU A 413 2.04 6.74 11.26
N GLN A 414 2.54 7.88 10.80
CA GLN A 414 3.79 8.47 11.27
C GLN A 414 3.76 10.01 11.17
N GLY A 415 4.54 10.66 12.02
CA GLY A 415 4.63 12.13 12.06
C GLY A 415 3.36 12.77 12.63
N ASP A 416 2.87 13.84 11.99
CA ASP A 416 1.68 14.55 12.43
C ASP A 416 0.41 13.78 12.01
N ILE A 417 -0.38 13.34 12.99
CA ILE A 417 -1.65 12.66 12.77
C ILE A 417 -2.76 13.70 12.83
N VAL A 418 -3.55 13.78 11.77
CA VAL A 418 -4.73 14.65 11.70
C VAL A 418 -6.01 13.87 11.99
N SER A 419 -7.08 14.58 12.35
CA SER A 419 -8.39 13.96 12.61
C SER A 419 -8.84 13.04 11.47
N LEU A 420 -8.62 13.44 10.21
CA LEU A 420 -8.94 12.65 9.02
C LEU A 420 -8.24 11.26 9.00
N ASP A 421 -7.02 11.15 9.52
CA ASP A 421 -6.31 9.88 9.57
C ASP A 421 -7.04 8.86 10.46
N ILE A 422 -7.66 9.30 11.54
CA ILE A 422 -8.47 8.43 12.40
C ILE A 422 -9.72 7.92 11.69
N PHE A 423 -10.32 8.75 10.81
CA PHE A 423 -11.42 8.30 9.95
C PHE A 423 -10.97 7.27 8.90
N ARG A 424 -9.74 7.38 8.40
CA ARG A 424 -9.15 6.38 7.49
C ARG A 424 -8.90 5.06 8.21
N VAL A 425 -8.44 5.10 9.47
CA VAL A 425 -8.26 3.89 10.28
C VAL A 425 -9.59 3.21 10.57
N LEU A 426 -10.62 3.98 10.96
CA LEU A 426 -11.93 3.50 11.43
C LEU A 426 -13.07 4.05 10.55
N PRO A 427 -13.12 3.70 9.24
CA PRO A 427 -14.04 4.35 8.31
C PRO A 427 -15.52 4.06 8.57
N PHE A 428 -15.83 2.97 9.28
CA PHE A 428 -17.21 2.59 9.56
C PHE A 428 -17.82 3.38 10.72
N GLY A 429 -16.99 3.96 11.61
CA GLY A 429 -17.46 4.63 12.81
C GLY A 429 -18.19 3.66 13.76
N GLY A 430 -19.32 4.12 14.30
CA GLY A 430 -20.09 3.40 15.32
C GLY A 430 -19.76 3.85 16.73
N GLY A 431 -20.57 3.43 17.71
CA GLY A 431 -20.39 3.76 19.11
C GLY A 431 -19.40 2.85 19.83
N VAL A 432 -18.92 3.32 20.97
CA VAL A 432 -18.26 2.50 21.97
C VAL A 432 -19.26 2.22 23.09
N LEU A 433 -19.62 0.95 23.30
CA LEU A 433 -20.57 0.53 24.35
C LEU A 433 -19.81 0.09 25.59
N LYS A 434 -20.28 0.47 26.78
CA LYS A 434 -19.79 -0.10 28.04
C LYS A 434 -20.70 -1.24 28.45
N VAL A 435 -20.15 -2.45 28.50
CA VAL A 435 -20.88 -3.69 28.73
C VAL A 435 -20.41 -4.30 30.03
N ALA A 436 -21.37 -4.48 30.97
CA ALA A 436 -21.15 -5.29 32.15
C ALA A 436 -21.43 -6.76 31.79
N LEU A 437 -20.43 -7.64 31.93
CA LEU A 437 -20.56 -9.05 31.58
C LEU A 437 -19.85 -9.95 32.58
N THR A 438 -20.29 -11.22 32.66
CA THR A 438 -19.66 -12.20 33.55
C THR A 438 -18.24 -12.56 33.10
N GLY A 439 -17.35 -12.86 34.06
CA GLY A 439 -16.00 -13.32 33.73
C GLY A 439 -15.97 -14.60 32.91
N THR A 440 -17.01 -15.46 33.02
CA THR A 440 -17.16 -16.62 32.15
C THR A 440 -17.31 -16.22 30.68
N LEU A 441 -18.24 -15.30 30.37
CA LEU A 441 -18.44 -14.82 29.00
C LEU A 441 -17.22 -14.05 28.50
N LEU A 442 -16.61 -13.21 29.34
CA LEU A 442 -15.41 -12.45 28.99
C LEU A 442 -14.26 -13.37 28.55
N LYS A 443 -13.99 -14.46 29.28
CA LYS A 443 -12.98 -15.45 28.90
C LYS A 443 -13.30 -16.11 27.55
N GLN A 444 -14.56 -16.48 27.32
CA GLN A 444 -15.00 -17.05 26.03
C GLN A 444 -14.75 -16.08 24.87
N VAL A 445 -15.06 -14.79 25.05
CA VAL A 445 -14.81 -13.73 24.04
C VAL A 445 -13.32 -13.59 23.74
N LEU A 446 -12.48 -13.55 24.77
CA LEU A 446 -11.02 -13.40 24.62
C LEU A 446 -10.40 -14.62 23.93
N ASP A 447 -10.80 -15.85 24.33
CA ASP A 447 -10.35 -17.11 23.71
C ASP A 447 -10.78 -17.20 22.24
N PHE A 448 -12.04 -16.84 21.96
CA PHE A 448 -12.55 -16.83 20.60
C PHE A 448 -11.80 -15.85 19.71
N GLY A 449 -11.61 -14.60 20.17
CA GLY A 449 -10.86 -13.60 19.43
C GLY A 449 -9.41 -14.01 19.15
N LEU A 450 -8.75 -14.66 20.12
CA LEU A 450 -7.39 -15.20 19.94
C LEU A 450 -7.35 -16.32 18.89
N ALA A 451 -8.33 -17.23 18.93
CA ALA A 451 -8.44 -18.33 17.97
C ALA A 451 -8.75 -17.85 16.53
N LYS A 452 -9.21 -16.61 16.36
CA LYS A 452 -9.50 -15.97 15.07
C LYS A 452 -8.34 -15.18 14.50
N ALA A 453 -7.12 -15.40 14.99
CA ALA A 453 -5.92 -14.79 14.39
C ALA A 453 -5.85 -15.06 12.87
N GLY A 454 -5.54 -14.04 12.09
CA GLY A 454 -5.58 -14.05 10.62
C GLY A 454 -6.92 -13.65 10.02
N THR A 455 -7.92 -13.30 10.85
CA THR A 455 -9.24 -12.85 10.37
C THR A 455 -9.65 -11.51 11.00
N GLY A 456 -10.69 -10.87 10.45
CA GLY A 456 -11.27 -9.65 11.01
C GLY A 456 -11.82 -9.80 12.44
N ALA A 457 -12.13 -11.01 12.87
CA ALA A 457 -12.64 -11.30 14.21
C ALA A 457 -11.56 -11.40 15.29
N TYR A 458 -10.26 -11.29 14.93
CA TYR A 458 -9.18 -11.14 15.90
C TYR A 458 -9.38 -9.85 16.70
N LEU A 459 -9.11 -9.89 18.04
CA LEU A 459 -9.37 -8.76 18.91
C LEU A 459 -8.09 -8.02 19.28
N GLN A 460 -8.02 -6.75 18.92
CA GLN A 460 -7.14 -5.77 19.53
C GLN A 460 -7.69 -5.42 20.91
N ARG A 461 -6.82 -5.29 21.92
CA ARG A 461 -7.25 -5.22 23.31
C ARG A 461 -6.39 -4.30 24.16
N TYR A 462 -6.99 -3.68 25.15
CA TYR A 462 -6.34 -2.92 26.21
C TYR A 462 -6.82 -3.39 27.59
N GLY A 463 -5.92 -3.48 28.58
CA GLY A 463 -6.21 -3.96 29.93
C GLY A 463 -6.09 -5.47 30.12
N PHE A 464 -5.82 -6.23 29.06
CA PHE A 464 -5.76 -7.69 29.09
C PHE A 464 -4.37 -8.23 28.75
N ASN A 465 -3.95 -9.27 29.46
CA ASN A 465 -2.84 -10.11 29.05
C ASN A 465 -3.13 -11.61 29.27
N GLN A 466 -2.37 -12.48 28.63
CA GLN A 466 -2.48 -13.92 28.80
C GLN A 466 -1.12 -14.49 29.21
N LYS A 467 -1.11 -15.30 30.27
CA LYS A 467 0.08 -16.02 30.73
C LYS A 467 -0.26 -17.49 30.92
N MET A 468 0.43 -18.39 30.24
CA MET A 468 0.23 -19.85 30.31
C MET A 468 -1.26 -20.25 30.12
N GLY A 469 -1.96 -19.63 29.16
CA GLY A 469 -3.37 -19.90 28.87
C GLY A 469 -4.38 -19.26 29.83
N VAL A 470 -3.93 -18.56 30.87
CA VAL A 470 -4.80 -17.84 31.82
C VAL A 470 -4.87 -16.36 31.45
N TRP A 471 -6.09 -15.84 31.34
CA TRP A 471 -6.34 -14.43 31.11
C TRP A 471 -6.29 -13.60 32.39
N TYR A 472 -5.63 -12.47 32.30
CA TYR A 472 -5.50 -11.49 33.39
C TYR A 472 -6.10 -10.15 32.95
N ILE A 473 -6.73 -9.47 33.91
CA ILE A 473 -7.19 -8.09 33.84
C ILE A 473 -6.71 -7.36 35.08
N ASN A 474 -6.14 -6.17 34.94
CA ASN A 474 -5.55 -5.41 36.05
C ASN A 474 -4.52 -6.25 36.88
N ASN A 475 -3.76 -7.12 36.20
CA ASN A 475 -2.79 -8.07 36.80
C ASN A 475 -3.38 -9.18 37.68
N GLU A 476 -4.71 -9.33 37.75
CA GLU A 476 -5.41 -10.41 38.46
C GLU A 476 -6.01 -11.39 37.43
N PRO A 477 -6.02 -12.70 37.75
CA PRO A 477 -6.71 -13.68 36.91
C PRO A 477 -8.19 -13.36 36.78
N ILE A 478 -8.76 -13.46 35.57
CA ILE A 478 -10.20 -13.24 35.41
C ILE A 478 -10.98 -14.29 36.17
N ASN A 479 -11.80 -13.82 37.11
CA ASN A 479 -12.69 -14.66 37.93
C ASN A 479 -14.02 -14.89 37.18
N ALA A 480 -14.37 -16.15 36.91
CA ALA A 480 -15.56 -16.53 36.17
C ALA A 480 -16.88 -16.00 36.73
N SER A 481 -17.00 -15.87 38.04
CA SER A 481 -18.21 -15.40 38.75
C SER A 481 -18.27 -13.88 38.98
N GLN A 482 -17.21 -13.16 38.67
CA GLN A 482 -17.16 -11.70 38.80
C GLN A 482 -17.75 -11.03 37.57
N THR A 483 -18.33 -9.85 37.73
CA THR A 483 -18.76 -8.97 36.66
C THR A 483 -17.66 -7.96 36.32
N TYR A 484 -17.42 -7.77 35.01
CA TYR A 484 -16.45 -6.82 34.46
C TYR A 484 -17.14 -5.83 33.55
N ASN A 485 -16.70 -4.57 33.56
CA ASN A 485 -17.16 -3.52 32.67
C ASN A 485 -16.16 -3.36 31.52
N ILE A 486 -16.53 -3.75 30.32
CA ILE A 486 -15.65 -3.73 29.16
C ILE A 486 -16.18 -2.78 28.09
N ALA A 487 -15.28 -1.97 27.51
CA ALA A 487 -15.60 -1.17 26.34
C ALA A 487 -15.52 -2.02 25.08
N PHE A 488 -16.59 -2.03 24.30
CA PHE A 488 -16.68 -2.73 23.01
C PHE A 488 -17.06 -1.77 21.89
N SER A 489 -16.54 -1.96 20.68
CA SER A 489 -17.22 -1.39 19.53
C SER A 489 -18.65 -1.95 19.42
N ASP A 490 -19.62 -1.12 19.06
CA ASP A 490 -21.02 -1.53 18.89
C ASP A 490 -21.21 -2.68 17.90
N TYR A 491 -20.32 -2.79 16.93
CA TYR A 491 -20.30 -3.83 15.92
C TYR A 491 -20.13 -5.24 16.54
N LEU A 492 -19.29 -5.37 17.58
CA LEU A 492 -19.02 -6.66 18.21
C LEU A 492 -20.26 -7.29 18.87
N LEU A 493 -21.20 -6.45 19.35
CA LEU A 493 -22.44 -6.94 19.97
C LEU A 493 -23.52 -7.36 18.95
N LYS A 494 -23.23 -7.24 17.65
CA LYS A 494 -24.14 -7.68 16.57
C LYS A 494 -24.02 -9.17 16.25
N GLY A 495 -23.07 -9.87 16.88
CA GLY A 495 -22.86 -11.31 16.70
C GLY A 495 -22.26 -11.72 15.36
N PHE A 496 -21.83 -10.78 14.50
CA PHE A 496 -21.27 -11.14 13.19
C PHE A 496 -19.89 -11.76 13.29
N ASP A 497 -18.98 -11.13 14.04
CA ASP A 497 -17.63 -11.64 14.24
C ASP A 497 -17.58 -12.70 15.37
N ILE A 498 -18.35 -12.50 16.44
CA ILE A 498 -18.44 -13.38 17.60
C ILE A 498 -19.91 -13.79 17.77
N PRO A 499 -20.35 -14.95 17.24
CA PRO A 499 -21.77 -15.30 17.12
C PRO A 499 -22.55 -15.34 18.43
N PHE A 500 -21.88 -15.59 19.55
CA PHE A 500 -22.51 -15.65 20.87
C PHE A 500 -22.45 -14.31 21.64
N LEU A 501 -21.77 -13.28 21.11
CA LEU A 501 -21.69 -11.95 21.74
C LEU A 501 -22.83 -11.07 21.18
N THR A 502 -24.01 -11.28 21.70
CA THR A 502 -25.22 -10.50 21.38
C THR A 502 -25.89 -10.00 22.65
N PRO A 503 -26.71 -8.95 22.59
CA PRO A 503 -27.40 -8.40 23.77
C PRO A 503 -28.22 -9.43 24.56
N GLU A 504 -28.68 -10.48 23.90
CA GLU A 504 -29.51 -11.54 24.48
C GLU A 504 -28.69 -12.60 25.24
N ASN A 505 -27.35 -12.56 25.17
CA ASN A 505 -26.53 -13.54 25.87
C ASN A 505 -26.69 -13.38 27.39
N PRO A 506 -27.04 -14.46 28.13
CA PRO A 506 -27.28 -14.40 29.58
C PRO A 506 -26.06 -13.98 30.41
N GLY A 507 -24.87 -14.02 29.85
CA GLY A 507 -23.64 -13.51 30.49
C GLY A 507 -23.49 -12.00 30.39
N ILE A 508 -24.32 -11.29 29.61
CA ILE A 508 -24.39 -9.83 29.57
C ILE A 508 -25.37 -9.35 30.66
N ILE A 509 -24.88 -8.54 31.56
CA ILE A 509 -25.64 -8.04 32.72
C ILE A 509 -26.26 -6.66 32.43
N ASN A 510 -25.51 -5.80 31.74
CA ASN A 510 -25.96 -4.45 31.37
C ASN A 510 -25.19 -3.92 30.16
N ILE A 511 -25.84 -3.13 29.33
CA ILE A 511 -25.24 -2.39 28.22
C ILE A 511 -25.54 -0.91 28.43
N TYR A 512 -24.50 -0.10 28.53
CA TYR A 512 -24.60 1.34 28.54
C TYR A 512 -24.29 1.88 27.12
N GLU A 513 -25.25 2.57 26.56
CA GLU A 513 -25.13 3.27 25.29
C GLU A 513 -24.85 4.75 25.54
N PRO A 514 -23.76 5.33 25.00
CA PRO A 514 -23.40 6.72 25.23
C PRO A 514 -24.36 7.68 24.52
N SER A 515 -24.60 8.82 25.13
CA SER A 515 -25.35 9.92 24.55
C SER A 515 -24.51 10.64 23.46
N LYS A 516 -25.17 11.42 22.59
CA LYS A 516 -24.51 12.21 21.53
C LYS A 516 -23.43 13.17 22.02
N SER A 517 -23.50 13.62 23.26
CA SER A 517 -22.54 14.55 23.86
C SER A 517 -21.25 13.86 24.36
N GLU A 518 -21.28 12.54 24.57
CA GLU A 518 -20.13 11.78 25.10
C GLU A 518 -19.14 11.40 23.99
N PRO A 519 -17.82 11.38 24.26
CA PRO A 519 -16.81 10.92 23.29
C PRO A 519 -17.10 9.52 22.75
N ALA A 520 -17.56 8.61 23.61
CA ALA A 520 -17.90 7.23 23.27
C ALA A 520 -19.04 7.07 22.24
N TYR A 521 -19.80 8.13 21.94
CA TYR A 521 -20.87 8.09 20.93
C TYR A 521 -20.36 7.72 19.53
N ASP A 522 -19.14 8.12 19.19
CA ASP A 522 -18.45 7.72 17.97
C ASP A 522 -17.00 7.33 18.28
N ILE A 523 -16.60 6.12 17.93
CA ILE A 523 -15.27 5.58 18.21
C ILE A 523 -14.14 6.50 17.70
N ARG A 524 -14.34 7.18 16.56
CA ARG A 524 -13.36 8.12 15.99
C ARG A 524 -13.23 9.36 16.86
N ARG A 525 -14.33 9.87 17.39
CA ARG A 525 -14.33 10.98 18.33
C ARG A 525 -13.69 10.59 19.66
N ALA A 526 -13.93 9.36 20.15
CA ALA A 526 -13.26 8.83 21.33
C ALA A 526 -11.74 8.82 21.14
N VAL A 527 -11.26 8.29 20.01
CA VAL A 527 -9.83 8.25 19.70
C VAL A 527 -9.23 9.65 19.55
N ILE A 528 -9.87 10.54 18.79
CA ILE A 528 -9.40 11.92 18.59
C ILE A 528 -9.33 12.68 19.92
N THR A 529 -10.35 12.55 20.77
CA THR A 529 -10.38 13.20 22.08
C THR A 529 -9.23 12.69 22.97
N TYR A 530 -9.00 11.38 22.99
CA TYR A 530 -7.91 10.78 23.75
C TYR A 530 -6.53 11.24 23.26
N LEU A 531 -6.30 11.19 21.94
CA LEU A 531 -5.03 11.61 21.33
C LEU A 531 -4.64 13.06 21.67
N LYS A 532 -5.62 13.96 21.78
CA LYS A 532 -5.39 15.34 22.22
C LYS A 532 -4.95 15.48 23.68
N THR A 533 -5.05 14.43 24.48
CA THR A 533 -4.60 14.43 25.90
C THR A 533 -3.17 13.91 26.06
N LEU A 534 -2.59 13.28 25.02
CA LEU A 534 -1.22 12.76 25.01
C LEU A 534 -0.20 13.85 24.62
#